data_1dfb8d8533358ba76fee262f0d3fafe9
#
_entry.id   1dfb8d8533358ba76fee262f0d3fafe9
#
_cell.length_a   1.000
_cell.length_b   1.000
_cell.length_c   1.000
_cell.angle_alpha   90.00
_cell.angle_beta   90.00
_cell.angle_gamma   90.00
#
_symmetry.space_group_name_H-M   'P 1'
#
loop_
_entity.id
_entity.type
_entity.pdbx_description
1 polymer ?
#
loop_
_entity_poly.entity_id
_entity_poly.type
_entity_poly.pdbx_seq_one_letter_code
_entity_poly.pdbx_strand_id
1 'polypeptide(L)'
;MRPYFEKMKEFGRQLSPGQIKSSEESAQKIKEVEAQIKTAVDEVKQVGFSEEKINARGQLTVWQRLRHLVDPGTWCPLNTLYNPNDNTEGTNNIINGLGRISGRWAVIVGFDNKVFAGAWLPGQADNVLRVTDLSRRLNLPLVWLVNCSGVKLTEQEKFYADRRGGGAAFFRHAELECLGIPILAAIFGTNPAGGGYHGISPTVLFAHKDCNIAVGGGGILSGMSPKGFFDQEGAEALINAAKQYKAKPPGSAEIHYDETGFFRYVYEEESEVLNGVKDFMQDMPAYHPKFFRVAEPKAPRFSYEDLYRLVPFNQKMMYDFDEVLARLVDGSEHLEFRPDYGPEVYTGLCKLDGFLVGVIGNRQGYLGEDYPEYAPYPGIGGKLYRQGLIKMNEFVTLCGRDRIPIVWFQDTTGIDVGDLAEKAELLGLGQALIYSIQQTDVPMMLVVLRKGTAAAHYIMGGPTANRHNAFTLGVPTTEIYVMHGETAAAASFSRRLVKEKDAERDLQPVIDHMNKMAREYHDNSRPIYCARQGFVDEVVNLSDMRKYMLAFAGAAYQNPKSICPLHQMLLPRSIKG
;
A
#
# COMPACT_ATOMS: atom_id res chain seq x y z
N MET A 1 7.35 -29.47 -2.66
CA MET A 1 8.65 -29.89 -3.24
C MET A 1 9.04 -28.82 -4.24
N ARG A 2 10.23 -28.29 -4.16
CA ARG A 2 10.74 -27.22 -5.03
C ARG A 2 11.80 -27.80 -5.96
N PRO A 3 11.43 -28.34 -7.12
CA PRO A 3 12.32 -29.19 -7.92
C PRO A 3 13.33 -28.42 -8.79
N TYR A 4 13.42 -27.10 -8.67
CA TYR A 4 14.14 -26.26 -9.64
C TYR A 4 15.47 -25.76 -9.11
N PHE A 5 16.23 -26.59 -8.42
CA PHE A 5 17.55 -26.16 -7.99
C PHE A 5 18.62 -26.43 -9.06
N GLU A 6 18.36 -25.96 -10.26
CA GLU A 6 19.49 -25.55 -11.08
C GLU A 6 20.20 -24.39 -10.39
N LYS A 7 21.51 -24.39 -10.47
CA LYS A 7 22.30 -23.31 -9.88
C LYS A 7 21.89 -21.98 -10.53
N MET A 8 21.42 -21.04 -9.73
CA MET A 8 21.14 -19.67 -10.21
C MET A 8 22.42 -19.08 -10.81
N LYS A 9 22.28 -18.39 -11.94
CA LYS A 9 23.38 -17.74 -12.64
C LYS A 9 23.48 -16.28 -12.25
N GLU A 10 24.71 -15.81 -12.16
CA GLU A 10 24.98 -14.38 -12.01
C GLU A 10 24.65 -13.64 -13.31
N PHE A 11 24.11 -12.43 -13.21
CA PHE A 11 23.77 -11.56 -14.32
C PHE A 11 24.01 -10.09 -13.98
N GLY A 12 23.89 -9.22 -15.01
CA GLY A 12 24.20 -7.80 -14.88
C GLY A 12 25.66 -7.47 -15.16
N ARG A 13 25.94 -6.22 -15.38
CA ARG A 13 27.26 -5.66 -15.70
C ARG A 13 27.46 -4.28 -15.06
N GLN A 14 28.70 -3.88 -14.93
CA GLN A 14 29.04 -2.50 -14.51
C GLN A 14 28.64 -1.51 -15.61
N LEU A 15 28.16 -0.33 -15.18
CA LEU A 15 27.89 0.75 -16.11
C LEU A 15 29.20 1.26 -16.75
N SER A 16 29.19 1.45 -18.05
CA SER A 16 30.30 2.08 -18.75
C SER A 16 30.35 3.59 -18.47
N PRO A 17 31.51 4.23 -18.56
CA PRO A 17 31.63 5.68 -18.44
C PRO A 17 30.72 6.46 -19.39
N GLY A 18 30.48 5.91 -20.59
CA GLY A 18 29.55 6.48 -21.57
C GLY A 18 28.10 6.47 -21.09
N GLN A 19 27.64 5.35 -20.54
CA GLN A 19 26.30 5.22 -19.94
C GLN A 19 26.13 6.17 -18.76
N ILE A 20 27.11 6.26 -17.88
CA ILE A 20 27.10 7.19 -16.74
C ILE A 20 26.92 8.63 -17.23
N LYS A 21 27.70 9.05 -18.21
CA LYS A 21 27.64 10.40 -18.76
C LYS A 21 26.33 10.71 -19.47
N SER A 22 25.84 9.78 -20.30
CA SER A 22 24.61 9.98 -21.07
C SER A 22 23.33 9.97 -20.23
N SER A 23 23.37 9.42 -19.02
CA SER A 23 22.23 9.33 -18.11
C SER A 23 22.19 10.42 -17.04
N GLU A 24 23.16 11.34 -16.99
CA GLU A 24 23.29 12.34 -15.91
C GLU A 24 22.05 13.24 -15.79
N GLU A 25 21.55 13.79 -16.90
CA GLU A 25 20.36 14.61 -16.91
C GLU A 25 19.12 13.86 -16.40
N SER A 26 18.98 12.60 -16.81
CA SER A 26 17.89 11.73 -16.36
C SER A 26 17.97 11.47 -14.86
N ALA A 27 19.14 11.15 -14.35
CA ALA A 27 19.38 10.92 -12.92
C ALA A 27 19.06 12.17 -12.09
N GLN A 28 19.43 13.35 -12.58
CA GLN A 28 19.14 14.61 -11.92
C GLN A 28 17.63 14.87 -11.84
N LYS A 29 16.88 14.66 -12.93
CA LYS A 29 15.42 14.80 -12.95
C LYS A 29 14.72 13.85 -11.98
N ILE A 30 15.19 12.61 -11.86
CA ILE A 30 14.67 11.65 -10.89
C ILE A 30 14.85 12.19 -9.45
N LYS A 31 16.04 12.68 -9.11
CA LYS A 31 16.32 13.26 -7.78
C LYS A 31 15.48 14.50 -7.48
N GLU A 32 15.17 15.30 -8.49
CA GLU A 32 14.26 16.44 -8.35
C GLU A 32 12.84 15.99 -8.00
N VAL A 33 12.34 14.93 -8.63
CA VAL A 33 11.03 14.34 -8.29
C VAL A 33 11.06 13.71 -6.90
N GLU A 34 12.13 13.02 -6.50
CA GLU A 34 12.29 12.52 -5.14
C GLU A 34 12.25 13.63 -4.09
N ALA A 35 12.88 14.78 -4.37
CA ALA A 35 12.80 15.94 -3.51
C ALA A 35 11.36 16.49 -3.38
N GLN A 36 10.59 16.51 -4.47
CA GLN A 36 9.17 16.88 -4.44
C GLN A 36 8.33 15.89 -3.62
N ILE A 37 8.55 14.59 -3.81
CA ILE A 37 7.88 13.54 -3.02
C ILE A 37 8.21 13.72 -1.54
N LYS A 38 9.49 13.90 -1.21
CA LYS A 38 9.92 14.14 0.17
C LYS A 38 9.23 15.37 0.77
N THR A 39 9.14 16.47 0.04
CA THR A 39 8.44 17.67 0.49
C THR A 39 6.97 17.37 0.80
N ALA A 40 6.26 16.69 -0.11
CA ALA A 40 4.86 16.32 0.10
C ALA A 40 4.67 15.40 1.32
N VAL A 41 5.58 14.44 1.53
CA VAL A 41 5.56 13.56 2.70
C VAL A 41 5.84 14.34 4.00
N ASP A 42 6.80 15.26 3.98
CA ASP A 42 7.13 16.09 5.14
C ASP A 42 5.96 17.05 5.48
N GLU A 43 5.26 17.59 4.49
CA GLU A 43 4.04 18.37 4.68
C GLU A 43 2.97 17.56 5.44
N VAL A 44 2.69 16.32 5.03
CA VAL A 44 1.74 15.44 5.75
C VAL A 44 2.18 15.20 7.20
N LYS A 45 3.46 14.99 7.45
CA LYS A 45 3.99 14.78 8.80
C LYS A 45 3.92 16.03 9.69
N GLN A 46 3.88 17.21 9.11
CA GLN A 46 3.86 18.49 9.84
C GLN A 46 2.43 18.98 10.16
N VAL A 47 1.39 18.40 9.57
CA VAL A 47 0.02 18.83 9.84
C VAL A 47 -0.38 18.72 11.30
N GLY A 48 -1.31 19.58 11.74
CA GLY A 48 -1.84 19.56 13.09
C GLY A 48 -0.96 20.25 14.13
N PHE A 49 -1.07 19.80 15.38
CA PHE A 49 -0.29 20.35 16.49
C PHE A 49 1.16 19.84 16.46
N SER A 50 2.09 20.64 16.99
CA SER A 50 3.48 20.20 17.17
C SER A 50 3.60 19.07 18.21
N GLU A 51 4.70 18.30 18.15
CA GLU A 51 4.98 17.25 19.17
C GLU A 51 5.02 17.83 20.57
N GLU A 52 5.62 19.01 20.77
CA GLU A 52 5.73 19.67 22.07
C GLU A 52 4.33 19.99 22.64
N LYS A 53 3.39 20.43 21.81
CA LYS A 53 2.03 20.73 22.23
C LYS A 53 1.24 19.48 22.64
N ILE A 54 1.47 18.36 21.99
CA ILE A 54 0.89 17.07 22.37
C ILE A 54 1.54 16.55 23.64
N ASN A 55 2.87 16.61 23.73
CA ASN A 55 3.61 16.17 24.91
C ASN A 55 3.25 16.97 26.18
N ALA A 56 2.99 18.27 26.03
CA ALA A 56 2.52 19.13 27.14
C ALA A 56 1.14 18.70 27.68
N ARG A 57 0.41 17.84 26.97
CA ARG A 57 -0.85 17.22 27.42
C ARG A 57 -0.67 15.83 28.02
N GLY A 58 0.58 15.38 28.23
CA GLY A 58 0.89 14.06 28.75
C GLY A 58 0.74 12.94 27.73
N GLN A 59 0.74 13.25 26.43
CA GLN A 59 0.60 12.25 25.37
C GLN A 59 1.81 12.25 24.42
N LEU A 60 2.13 11.08 23.88
CA LEU A 60 3.02 10.95 22.73
C LEU A 60 2.23 11.14 21.43
N THR A 61 2.89 11.65 20.38
CA THR A 61 2.31 11.62 19.04
C THR A 61 2.36 10.20 18.48
N VAL A 62 1.53 9.90 17.48
CA VAL A 62 1.60 8.61 16.76
C VAL A 62 3.00 8.34 16.21
N TRP A 63 3.70 9.38 15.76
CA TRP A 63 5.07 9.30 15.25
C TRP A 63 6.09 8.91 16.33
N GLN A 64 5.94 9.43 17.55
CA GLN A 64 6.74 9.04 18.70
C GLN A 64 6.47 7.60 19.12
N ARG A 65 5.17 7.21 19.15
CA ARG A 65 4.76 5.83 19.44
C ARG A 65 5.34 4.85 18.42
N LEU A 66 5.30 5.18 17.13
CA LEU A 66 5.92 4.35 16.08
C LEU A 66 7.44 4.23 16.26
N ARG A 67 8.13 5.33 16.55
CA ARG A 67 9.59 5.30 16.82
C ARG A 67 9.96 4.42 18.02
N HIS A 68 9.09 4.34 19.03
CA HIS A 68 9.30 3.47 20.19
C HIS A 68 8.98 2.00 19.90
N LEU A 69 7.91 1.75 19.15
CA LEU A 69 7.36 0.41 18.93
C LEU A 69 8.15 -0.39 17.89
N VAL A 70 8.52 0.25 16.79
CA VAL A 70 9.08 -0.42 15.61
C VAL A 70 10.58 -0.59 15.73
N ASP A 71 11.08 -1.76 15.38
CA ASP A 71 12.52 -2.04 15.37
C ASP A 71 13.24 -1.11 14.38
N PRO A 72 14.41 -0.55 14.76
CA PRO A 72 15.13 0.43 13.94
C PRO A 72 15.36 -0.04 12.49
N GLY A 73 15.10 0.85 11.53
CA GLY A 73 15.35 0.62 10.10
C GLY A 73 14.31 -0.26 9.39
N THR A 74 13.32 -0.80 10.10
CA THR A 74 12.35 -1.74 9.50
C THR A 74 11.03 -1.09 9.08
N TRP A 75 10.77 0.15 9.47
CA TRP A 75 9.54 0.84 9.10
C TRP A 75 9.45 1.10 7.60
N CYS A 76 8.40 0.58 6.99
CA CYS A 76 8.00 0.79 5.60
C CYS A 76 6.61 1.42 5.60
N PRO A 77 6.49 2.76 5.60
CA PRO A 77 5.20 3.43 5.55
C PRO A 77 4.47 3.08 4.27
N LEU A 78 3.13 3.08 4.34
CA LEU A 78 2.23 2.92 3.21
C LEU A 78 1.10 3.95 3.30
N ASN A 79 0.56 4.32 2.15
CA ASN A 79 -0.54 5.27 2.03
C ASN A 79 -0.26 6.66 2.66
N THR A 80 1.02 7.06 2.75
CA THR A 80 1.42 8.32 3.40
C THR A 80 0.77 9.54 2.74
N LEU A 81 0.71 9.58 1.43
CA LEU A 81 0.12 10.68 0.66
C LEU A 81 -1.36 10.46 0.31
N TYR A 82 -1.95 9.33 0.70
CA TYR A 82 -3.33 8.99 0.34
C TYR A 82 -4.32 10.04 0.87
N ASN A 83 -4.94 10.79 -0.02
CA ASN A 83 -5.91 11.83 0.30
C ASN A 83 -6.85 12.08 -0.90
N PRO A 84 -7.68 11.08 -1.30
CA PRO A 84 -8.47 11.14 -2.53
C PRO A 84 -9.57 12.22 -2.50
N ASN A 85 -9.93 12.69 -1.32
CA ASN A 85 -10.96 13.70 -1.12
C ASN A 85 -10.39 15.12 -1.04
N ASP A 86 -9.08 15.26 -1.23
CA ASP A 86 -8.38 16.55 -1.13
C ASP A 86 -8.75 17.34 0.14
N ASN A 87 -8.67 16.62 1.29
CA ASN A 87 -9.00 17.20 2.59
C ASN A 87 -8.17 18.46 2.84
N THR A 88 -8.80 19.50 3.37
CA THR A 88 -8.13 20.77 3.70
C THR A 88 -7.04 20.61 4.77
N GLU A 89 -7.12 19.55 5.56
CA GLU A 89 -6.10 19.15 6.51
C GLU A 89 -4.86 18.53 5.86
N GLY A 90 -4.88 18.26 4.55
CA GLY A 90 -3.77 17.61 3.85
C GLY A 90 -3.58 16.13 4.16
N THR A 91 -4.49 15.49 4.90
CA THR A 91 -4.39 14.10 5.36
C THR A 91 -5.78 13.48 5.55
N ASN A 92 -5.85 12.13 5.56
CA ASN A 92 -7.03 11.38 6.04
C ASN A 92 -6.86 10.90 7.49
N ASN A 93 -5.79 11.29 8.16
CA ASN A 93 -5.52 11.03 9.58
C ASN A 93 -5.12 9.58 9.93
N ILE A 94 -4.80 8.73 8.96
CA ILE A 94 -4.31 7.38 9.19
C ILE A 94 -2.83 7.27 8.80
N ILE A 95 -2.05 6.78 9.75
CA ILE A 95 -0.65 6.42 9.53
C ILE A 95 -0.57 4.90 9.56
N ASN A 96 -0.01 4.28 8.53
CA ASN A 96 0.10 2.83 8.46
C ASN A 96 1.34 2.36 7.69
N GLY A 97 1.64 1.07 7.81
CA GLY A 97 2.73 0.43 7.10
C GLY A 97 3.12 -0.91 7.68
N LEU A 98 4.21 -1.43 7.14
CA LEU A 98 4.89 -2.63 7.64
C LEU A 98 6.04 -2.23 8.56
N GLY A 99 6.21 -2.95 9.66
CA GLY A 99 7.34 -2.80 10.56
C GLY A 99 7.62 -4.06 11.34
N ARG A 100 8.83 -4.23 11.83
CA ARG A 100 9.10 -5.28 12.81
C ARG A 100 8.87 -4.75 14.22
N ILE A 101 8.31 -5.62 15.04
CA ILE A 101 8.16 -5.40 16.48
C ILE A 101 8.77 -6.62 17.15
N SER A 102 9.83 -6.45 17.93
CA SER A 102 10.58 -7.54 18.53
C SER A 102 11.01 -8.62 17.52
N GLY A 103 11.53 -8.17 16.36
CA GLY A 103 12.01 -9.02 15.28
C GLY A 103 10.93 -9.61 14.34
N ARG A 104 9.64 -9.40 14.61
CA ARG A 104 8.52 -9.98 13.85
C ARG A 104 7.81 -8.93 13.02
N TRP A 105 7.52 -9.24 11.77
CA TRP A 105 6.73 -8.38 10.91
C TRP A 105 5.29 -8.26 11.42
N ALA A 106 4.79 -7.05 11.41
CA ALA A 106 3.40 -6.71 11.69
C ALA A 106 2.92 -5.63 10.73
N VAL A 107 1.63 -5.57 10.51
CA VAL A 107 0.95 -4.42 9.92
C VAL A 107 0.59 -3.49 11.08
N ILE A 108 1.02 -2.24 10.99
CA ILE A 108 0.81 -1.26 12.07
C ILE A 108 -0.05 -0.13 11.51
N VAL A 109 -1.03 0.30 12.29
CA VAL A 109 -1.93 1.38 11.96
C VAL A 109 -2.20 2.25 13.17
N GLY A 110 -2.27 3.55 12.99
CA GLY A 110 -2.57 4.49 14.07
C GLY A 110 -3.25 5.75 13.57
N PHE A 111 -3.92 6.43 14.48
CA PHE A 111 -4.51 7.75 14.23
C PHE A 111 -3.51 8.85 14.55
N ASP A 112 -3.37 9.82 13.66
CA ASP A 112 -2.54 11.00 13.96
C ASP A 112 -3.27 11.93 14.94
N ASN A 113 -2.94 11.77 16.21
CA ASN A 113 -3.54 12.54 17.29
C ASN A 113 -3.16 14.04 17.30
N LYS A 114 -2.27 14.45 16.41
CA LYS A 114 -1.98 15.88 16.17
C LYS A 114 -3.10 16.59 15.43
N VAL A 115 -3.90 15.85 14.66
CA VAL A 115 -4.96 16.39 13.81
C VAL A 115 -6.32 16.03 14.43
N PHE A 116 -7.05 17.00 14.93
CA PHE A 116 -8.36 16.82 15.59
C PHE A 116 -8.39 15.67 16.62
N ALA A 117 -7.27 15.47 17.36
CA ALA A 117 -7.11 14.36 18.30
C ALA A 117 -7.44 12.98 17.68
N GLY A 118 -7.01 12.76 16.45
CA GLY A 118 -7.19 11.50 15.73
C GLY A 118 -8.59 11.28 15.12
N ALA A 119 -9.38 12.32 14.93
CA ALA A 119 -10.74 12.18 14.38
C ALA A 119 -10.73 11.56 12.97
N TRP A 120 -11.82 10.88 12.62
CA TRP A 120 -12.06 10.41 11.27
C TRP A 120 -12.27 11.57 10.31
N LEU A 121 -11.51 11.55 9.22
CA LEU A 121 -11.62 12.46 8.09
C LEU A 121 -12.07 11.70 6.83
N PRO A 122 -12.56 12.38 5.78
CA PRO A 122 -12.86 11.73 4.51
C PRO A 122 -11.69 10.91 3.97
N GLY A 123 -11.97 9.72 3.43
CA GLY A 123 -10.95 8.76 2.96
C GLY A 123 -10.35 7.86 4.05
N GLN A 124 -10.56 8.15 5.33
CA GLN A 124 -10.02 7.37 6.43
C GLN A 124 -10.50 5.91 6.40
N ALA A 125 -11.79 5.67 6.20
CA ALA A 125 -12.36 4.32 6.20
C ALA A 125 -11.74 3.45 5.09
N ASP A 126 -11.54 4.01 3.89
CA ASP A 126 -10.89 3.29 2.80
C ASP A 126 -9.41 3.01 3.10
N ASN A 127 -8.71 3.94 3.73
CA ASN A 127 -7.32 3.70 4.16
C ASN A 127 -7.24 2.58 5.20
N VAL A 128 -8.17 2.50 6.15
CA VAL A 128 -8.25 1.38 7.10
C VAL A 128 -8.55 0.05 6.40
N LEU A 129 -9.41 0.05 5.38
CA LEU A 129 -9.64 -1.16 4.58
C LEU A 129 -8.38 -1.61 3.84
N ARG A 130 -7.60 -0.70 3.28
CA ARG A 130 -6.32 -1.01 2.61
C ARG A 130 -5.34 -1.66 3.58
N VAL A 131 -5.17 -1.10 4.77
CA VAL A 131 -4.22 -1.62 5.77
C VAL A 131 -4.67 -2.96 6.35
N THR A 132 -5.95 -3.16 6.57
CA THR A 132 -6.48 -4.45 7.05
C THR A 132 -6.42 -5.53 5.96
N ASP A 133 -6.59 -5.17 4.70
CA ASP A 133 -6.35 -6.06 3.57
C ASP A 133 -4.88 -6.51 3.48
N LEU A 134 -3.95 -5.62 3.76
CA LEU A 134 -2.52 -5.97 3.82
C LEU A 134 -2.26 -7.05 4.87
N SER A 135 -2.82 -6.90 6.09
CA SER A 135 -2.73 -7.91 7.15
C SER A 135 -3.28 -9.26 6.67
N ARG A 136 -4.44 -9.27 6.04
CA ARG A 136 -5.07 -10.47 5.51
C ARG A 136 -4.22 -11.16 4.43
N ARG A 137 -3.68 -10.39 3.49
CA ARG A 137 -2.91 -10.93 2.34
C ARG A 137 -1.56 -11.49 2.73
N LEU A 138 -0.90 -10.86 3.71
CA LEU A 138 0.39 -11.31 4.24
C LEU A 138 0.25 -12.25 5.45
N ASN A 139 -0.98 -12.44 5.96
CA ASN A 139 -1.25 -13.23 7.17
C ASN A 139 -0.41 -12.76 8.37
N LEU A 140 -0.36 -11.45 8.57
CA LEU A 140 0.43 -10.81 9.62
C LEU A 140 -0.46 -10.26 10.74
N PRO A 141 0.03 -10.23 11.98
CA PRO A 141 -0.64 -9.51 13.06
C PRO A 141 -0.92 -8.06 12.68
N LEU A 142 -2.10 -7.57 13.09
CA LEU A 142 -2.47 -6.16 12.96
C LEU A 142 -2.30 -5.48 14.32
N VAL A 143 -1.52 -4.41 14.36
CA VAL A 143 -1.26 -3.64 15.60
C VAL A 143 -1.84 -2.24 15.44
N TRP A 144 -2.81 -1.92 16.28
CA TRP A 144 -3.46 -0.62 16.36
C TRP A 144 -2.82 0.30 17.42
N LEU A 145 -2.56 1.54 17.04
CA LEU A 145 -2.28 2.65 17.96
C LEU A 145 -3.52 3.54 18.00
N VAL A 146 -4.47 3.19 18.88
CA VAL A 146 -5.79 3.83 18.94
C VAL A 146 -5.73 5.10 19.76
N ASN A 147 -6.04 6.22 19.13
CA ASN A 147 -6.24 7.51 19.75
C ASN A 147 -7.16 8.33 18.82
N CYS A 148 -8.47 8.07 18.90
CA CYS A 148 -9.43 8.55 17.92
C CYS A 148 -10.62 9.24 18.60
N SER A 149 -10.69 10.56 18.50
CA SER A 149 -11.75 11.38 19.11
C SER A 149 -13.15 11.22 18.48
N GLY A 150 -13.32 10.28 17.56
CA GLY A 150 -14.56 10.03 16.84
C GLY A 150 -14.58 10.64 15.44
N VAL A 151 -15.76 10.97 14.95
CA VAL A 151 -16.00 11.45 13.58
C VAL A 151 -15.91 12.98 13.53
N LYS A 152 -15.32 13.56 12.48
CA LYS A 152 -15.46 15.00 12.19
C LYS A 152 -16.91 15.27 11.79
N LEU A 153 -17.73 15.64 12.76
CA LEU A 153 -19.19 15.72 12.62
C LEU A 153 -19.65 16.67 11.51
N THR A 154 -18.86 17.71 11.20
CA THR A 154 -19.18 18.70 10.14
C THR A 154 -19.05 18.15 8.74
N GLU A 155 -18.53 16.94 8.57
CA GLU A 155 -18.30 16.28 7.27
C GLU A 155 -18.76 14.81 7.28
N GLN A 156 -19.63 14.45 8.24
CA GLN A 156 -20.07 13.06 8.41
C GLN A 156 -20.67 12.43 7.15
N GLU A 157 -21.36 13.24 6.34
CA GLU A 157 -22.02 12.79 5.11
C GLU A 157 -21.04 12.25 4.05
N LYS A 158 -19.75 12.60 4.15
CA LYS A 158 -18.73 12.16 3.18
C LYS A 158 -18.18 10.76 3.43
N PHE A 159 -18.47 10.15 4.60
CA PHE A 159 -17.83 8.87 4.96
C PHE A 159 -18.64 7.96 5.89
N TYR A 160 -19.88 8.31 6.28
CA TYR A 160 -20.59 7.56 7.30
C TYR A 160 -21.25 6.27 6.79
N ALA A 161 -22.11 6.35 5.78
CA ALA A 161 -23.11 5.33 5.46
C ALA A 161 -22.88 4.60 4.12
N ASP A 162 -21.64 4.27 3.77
CA ASP A 162 -21.29 3.58 2.52
C ASP A 162 -20.72 2.18 2.81
N ARG A 163 -20.71 1.31 1.79
CA ARG A 163 -20.05 -0.03 1.85
C ARG A 163 -18.57 0.03 2.20
N ARG A 164 -17.91 1.13 1.87
CA ARG A 164 -16.51 1.45 2.22
C ARG A 164 -16.43 2.54 3.29
N GLY A 165 -17.52 2.82 3.97
CA GLY A 165 -17.61 3.77 5.07
C GLY A 165 -17.06 3.22 6.39
N GLY A 166 -17.20 4.03 7.46
CA GLY A 166 -16.60 3.76 8.76
C GLY A 166 -16.88 2.38 9.35
N GLY A 167 -18.09 1.85 9.15
CA GLY A 167 -18.48 0.52 9.65
C GLY A 167 -17.77 -0.66 8.97
N ALA A 168 -17.19 -0.47 7.79
CA ALA A 168 -16.49 -1.52 7.07
C ALA A 168 -15.24 -2.02 7.81
N ALA A 169 -14.58 -1.14 8.58
CA ALA A 169 -13.43 -1.51 9.40
C ALA A 169 -13.82 -2.50 10.51
N PHE A 170 -14.99 -2.36 11.10
CA PHE A 170 -15.46 -3.27 12.16
C PHE A 170 -15.73 -4.67 11.65
N PHE A 171 -16.36 -4.77 10.49
CA PHE A 171 -16.51 -6.05 9.79
C PHE A 171 -15.14 -6.70 9.50
N ARG A 172 -14.19 -5.91 9.03
CA ARG A 172 -12.84 -6.40 8.68
C ARG A 172 -12.10 -6.96 9.89
N HIS A 173 -12.24 -6.36 11.06
CA HIS A 173 -11.67 -6.90 12.30
C HIS A 173 -12.22 -8.30 12.60
N ALA A 174 -13.54 -8.47 12.53
CA ALA A 174 -14.15 -9.78 12.72
C ALA A 174 -13.67 -10.81 11.69
N GLU A 175 -13.50 -10.41 10.42
CA GLU A 175 -12.95 -11.28 9.37
C GLU A 175 -11.51 -11.73 9.68
N LEU A 176 -10.64 -10.81 10.10
CA LEU A 176 -9.26 -11.15 10.47
C LEU A 176 -9.21 -12.12 11.66
N GLU A 177 -10.00 -11.89 12.69
CA GLU A 177 -10.11 -12.81 13.84
C GLU A 177 -10.59 -14.20 13.41
N CYS A 178 -11.61 -14.27 12.53
CA CYS A 178 -12.09 -15.56 11.97
C CYS A 178 -11.02 -16.28 11.15
N LEU A 179 -10.10 -15.56 10.54
CA LEU A 179 -8.94 -16.13 9.84
C LEU A 179 -7.80 -16.54 10.80
N GLY A 180 -7.96 -16.27 12.11
CA GLY A 180 -6.95 -16.51 13.12
C GLY A 180 -5.78 -15.51 13.06
N ILE A 181 -5.97 -14.35 12.48
CA ILE A 181 -4.99 -13.26 12.44
C ILE A 181 -5.17 -12.41 13.70
N PRO A 182 -4.18 -12.34 14.59
CA PRO A 182 -4.33 -11.60 15.84
C PRO A 182 -4.34 -10.10 15.60
N ILE A 183 -5.20 -9.41 16.36
CA ILE A 183 -5.28 -7.96 16.40
C ILE A 183 -4.90 -7.50 17.80
N LEU A 184 -3.86 -6.68 17.89
CA LEU A 184 -3.41 -6.06 19.12
C LEU A 184 -3.79 -4.57 19.09
N ALA A 185 -4.36 -4.06 20.17
CA ALA A 185 -4.67 -2.63 20.26
C ALA A 185 -4.01 -1.99 21.48
N ALA A 186 -3.21 -0.97 21.22
CA ALA A 186 -2.69 -0.06 22.23
C ALA A 186 -3.58 1.20 22.28
N ILE A 187 -4.23 1.41 23.40
CA ILE A 187 -5.28 2.42 23.58
C ILE A 187 -4.74 3.63 24.33
N PHE A 188 -4.88 4.79 23.71
CA PHE A 188 -4.44 6.08 24.24
C PHE A 188 -5.54 7.12 24.12
N GLY A 189 -5.52 8.11 24.99
CA GLY A 189 -6.43 9.26 24.94
C GLY A 189 -7.91 8.90 24.94
N THR A 190 -8.71 9.69 24.24
CA THR A 190 -10.17 9.59 24.27
C THR A 190 -10.72 8.97 23.00
N ASN A 191 -11.48 7.87 23.12
CA ASN A 191 -11.96 7.06 22.01
C ASN A 191 -13.48 6.79 22.12
N PRO A 192 -14.33 7.78 21.80
CA PRO A 192 -15.78 7.63 21.84
C PRO A 192 -16.33 6.98 20.57
N ALA A 193 -17.46 6.34 20.67
CA ALA A 193 -18.27 5.81 19.57
C ALA A 193 -17.43 5.00 18.55
N GLY A 194 -17.49 5.36 17.26
CA GLY A 194 -16.74 4.70 16.22
C GLY A 194 -15.22 4.65 16.45
N GLY A 195 -14.65 5.67 17.10
CA GLY A 195 -13.24 5.67 17.48
C GLY A 195 -12.87 4.53 18.42
N GLY A 196 -13.74 4.24 19.38
CA GLY A 196 -13.58 3.13 20.33
C GLY A 196 -13.70 1.76 19.66
N TYR A 197 -14.50 1.62 18.59
CA TYR A 197 -14.70 0.33 17.92
C TYR A 197 -13.43 -0.27 17.31
N HIS A 198 -12.43 0.53 17.00
CA HIS A 198 -11.11 0.00 16.59
C HIS A 198 -10.39 -0.73 17.73
N GLY A 199 -10.77 -0.46 18.99
CA GLY A 199 -10.22 -1.09 20.17
C GLY A 199 -11.09 -2.20 20.78
N ILE A 200 -12.30 -2.48 20.28
CA ILE A 200 -13.18 -3.46 20.93
C ILE A 200 -13.22 -4.85 20.29
N SER A 201 -12.66 -5.02 19.10
CA SER A 201 -12.58 -6.32 18.43
C SER A 201 -11.20 -6.99 18.51
N PRO A 202 -10.16 -6.46 19.16
CA PRO A 202 -8.84 -7.04 19.10
C PRO A 202 -8.67 -8.27 19.98
N THR A 203 -7.70 -9.12 19.60
CA THR A 203 -7.30 -10.28 20.36
C THR A 203 -6.82 -9.92 21.76
N VAL A 204 -6.12 -8.79 21.89
CA VAL A 204 -5.64 -8.26 23.18
C VAL A 204 -5.56 -6.73 23.18
N LEU A 205 -5.95 -6.13 24.32
CA LEU A 205 -5.89 -4.70 24.53
C LEU A 205 -4.86 -4.33 25.60
N PHE A 206 -4.06 -3.34 25.28
CA PHE A 206 -3.08 -2.68 26.15
C PHE A 206 -3.52 -1.23 26.32
N ALA A 207 -3.79 -0.78 27.51
CA ALA A 207 -4.38 0.53 27.74
C ALA A 207 -3.48 1.44 28.58
N HIS A 208 -3.42 2.72 28.24
CA HIS A 208 -2.88 3.75 29.13
C HIS A 208 -3.92 4.10 30.18
N LYS A 209 -3.52 4.34 31.43
CA LYS A 209 -4.44 4.64 32.55
C LYS A 209 -5.42 5.79 32.30
N ASP A 210 -4.96 6.81 31.56
CA ASP A 210 -5.77 8.01 31.27
C ASP A 210 -6.57 7.87 29.96
N CYS A 211 -6.61 6.67 29.35
CA CYS A 211 -7.43 6.47 28.18
C CYS A 211 -8.89 6.18 28.52
N ASN A 212 -9.76 6.33 27.54
CA ASN A 212 -11.12 5.84 27.64
C ASN A 212 -11.61 5.23 26.32
N ILE A 213 -12.55 4.32 26.43
CA ILE A 213 -13.38 3.82 25.32
C ILE A 213 -14.85 3.91 25.77
N ALA A 214 -15.68 4.58 25.00
CA ALA A 214 -17.08 4.76 25.37
C ALA A 214 -18.02 4.63 24.19
N VAL A 215 -19.23 4.12 24.40
CA VAL A 215 -20.31 4.09 23.40
C VAL A 215 -20.63 5.49 22.89
N GLY A 216 -20.57 6.48 23.76
CA GLY A 216 -20.75 7.90 23.47
C GLY A 216 -19.82 8.76 24.29
N GLY A 217 -19.20 9.75 23.66
CA GLY A 217 -18.34 10.71 24.35
C GLY A 217 -19.10 11.70 25.20
N GLY A 218 -18.40 12.38 26.12
CA GLY A 218 -18.98 13.42 26.97
C GLY A 218 -19.72 14.51 26.23
N GLY A 219 -19.27 14.87 25.01
CA GLY A 219 -19.96 15.84 24.14
C GLY A 219 -21.35 15.39 23.70
N ILE A 220 -21.53 14.10 23.38
CA ILE A 220 -22.84 13.53 23.03
C ILE A 220 -23.75 13.56 24.25
N LEU A 221 -23.25 13.08 25.40
CA LEU A 221 -24.03 13.07 26.66
C LEU A 221 -24.44 14.49 27.09
N SER A 222 -23.53 15.44 26.90
CA SER A 222 -23.83 16.84 27.18
C SER A 222 -24.91 17.43 26.24
N GLY A 223 -24.92 16.96 24.99
CA GLY A 223 -25.83 17.45 23.93
C GLY A 223 -27.22 16.81 23.94
N MET A 224 -27.51 15.85 24.83
CA MET A 224 -28.82 15.22 24.95
C MET A 224 -29.79 16.14 25.70
N SER A 225 -30.36 17.09 24.93
CA SER A 225 -31.36 18.03 25.49
C SER A 225 -32.77 17.51 25.24
N PRO A 226 -33.61 17.42 26.28
CA PRO A 226 -35.03 17.04 26.13
C PRO A 226 -35.86 18.08 25.38
N LYS A 227 -35.39 19.34 25.28
CA LYS A 227 -36.12 20.41 24.59
C LYS A 227 -35.97 20.38 23.07
N GLY A 228 -34.95 19.69 22.51
CA GLY A 228 -34.70 19.60 21.08
C GLY A 228 -34.18 20.88 20.39
N PHE A 229 -33.91 21.95 21.12
CA PHE A 229 -33.32 23.21 20.65
C PHE A 229 -32.46 23.85 21.75
N PHE A 230 -31.59 24.76 21.34
CA PHE A 230 -30.68 25.44 22.26
C PHE A 230 -31.16 26.87 22.55
N ASP A 231 -31.36 27.15 23.83
CA ASP A 231 -31.56 28.48 24.40
C ASP A 231 -30.44 28.76 25.43
N GLN A 232 -30.51 29.89 26.12
CA GLN A 232 -29.47 30.26 27.08
C GLN A 232 -29.43 29.28 28.27
N GLU A 233 -30.55 28.79 28.77
CA GLU A 233 -30.64 27.80 29.83
C GLU A 233 -30.05 26.46 29.37
N GLY A 234 -30.38 26.03 28.16
CA GLY A 234 -29.79 24.84 27.53
C GLY A 234 -28.27 24.96 27.31
N ALA A 235 -27.78 26.14 26.93
CA ALA A 235 -26.34 26.38 26.81
C ALA A 235 -25.61 26.31 28.16
N GLU A 236 -26.18 26.84 29.24
CA GLU A 236 -25.63 26.74 30.59
C GLU A 236 -25.60 25.28 31.09
N ALA A 237 -26.69 24.52 30.84
CA ALA A 237 -26.75 23.10 31.16
C ALA A 237 -25.66 22.31 30.40
N LEU A 238 -25.44 22.60 29.10
CA LEU A 238 -24.37 22.03 28.30
C LEU A 238 -22.98 22.34 28.86
N ILE A 239 -22.74 23.59 29.29
CA ILE A 239 -21.44 23.99 29.86
C ILE A 239 -21.19 23.18 31.15
N ASN A 240 -22.18 23.01 32.01
CA ASN A 240 -22.05 22.26 33.25
C ASN A 240 -21.80 20.76 32.98
N ALA A 241 -22.57 20.16 32.08
CA ALA A 241 -22.37 18.77 31.66
C ALA A 241 -20.98 18.56 31.02
N ALA A 242 -20.55 19.46 30.14
CA ALA A 242 -19.23 19.39 29.51
C ALA A 242 -18.09 19.46 30.55
N LYS A 243 -18.22 20.31 31.58
CA LYS A 243 -17.23 20.36 32.67
C LYS A 243 -17.21 19.05 33.47
N GLN A 244 -18.37 18.49 33.80
CA GLN A 244 -18.48 17.21 34.49
C GLN A 244 -17.82 16.07 33.73
N TYR A 245 -18.16 15.90 32.46
CA TYR A 245 -17.57 14.84 31.61
C TYR A 245 -16.10 15.06 31.23
N LYS A 246 -15.60 16.30 31.28
CA LYS A 246 -14.18 16.57 31.18
C LYS A 246 -13.41 16.08 32.42
N ALA A 247 -14.01 16.24 33.60
CA ALA A 247 -13.40 15.81 34.86
C ALA A 247 -13.42 14.26 35.01
N LYS A 248 -14.52 13.61 34.56
CA LYS A 248 -14.66 12.15 34.58
C LYS A 248 -15.22 11.66 33.23
N PRO A 249 -14.38 11.36 32.23
CA PRO A 249 -14.84 10.85 30.95
C PRO A 249 -15.55 9.50 31.10
N PRO A 250 -16.62 9.24 30.31
CA PRO A 250 -17.26 7.92 30.30
C PRO A 250 -16.32 6.86 29.74
N GLY A 251 -16.41 5.64 30.28
CA GLY A 251 -15.63 4.50 29.81
C GLY A 251 -14.13 4.62 30.10
N SER A 252 -13.79 5.09 31.32
CA SER A 252 -12.39 5.19 31.76
C SER A 252 -11.69 3.83 31.82
N ALA A 253 -10.36 3.85 31.83
CA ALA A 253 -9.54 2.64 31.97
C ALA A 253 -9.87 1.87 33.26
N GLU A 254 -10.15 2.58 34.37
CA GLU A 254 -10.60 2.00 35.65
C GLU A 254 -11.86 1.14 35.47
N ILE A 255 -12.90 1.66 34.83
CA ILE A 255 -14.15 0.92 34.59
C ILE A 255 -13.86 -0.34 33.75
N HIS A 256 -13.08 -0.20 32.69
CA HIS A 256 -12.81 -1.31 31.77
C HIS A 256 -11.83 -2.36 32.31
N TYR A 257 -11.01 -2.00 33.26
CA TYR A 257 -10.09 -2.92 33.92
C TYR A 257 -10.69 -3.55 35.16
N ASP A 258 -11.21 -2.74 36.07
CA ASP A 258 -11.65 -3.21 37.40
C ASP A 258 -13.07 -3.78 37.40
N GLU A 259 -13.98 -3.19 36.63
CA GLU A 259 -15.39 -3.57 36.70
C GLU A 259 -15.80 -4.52 35.56
N THR A 260 -15.42 -4.21 34.30
CA THR A 260 -15.85 -5.02 33.15
C THR A 260 -14.86 -6.09 32.76
N GLY A 261 -13.58 -5.98 33.17
CA GLY A 261 -12.50 -6.87 32.74
C GLY A 261 -12.20 -6.80 31.24
N PHE A 262 -12.61 -5.71 30.59
CA PHE A 262 -12.47 -5.56 29.15
C PHE A 262 -11.02 -5.25 28.75
N PHE A 263 -10.32 -4.38 29.50
CA PHE A 263 -8.89 -4.16 29.32
C PHE A 263 -8.09 -5.28 29.98
N ARG A 264 -7.16 -5.86 29.22
CA ARG A 264 -6.30 -6.92 29.74
C ARG A 264 -5.13 -6.37 30.53
N TYR A 265 -4.56 -5.27 30.06
CA TYR A 265 -3.40 -4.61 30.67
C TYR A 265 -3.62 -3.11 30.72
N VAL A 266 -3.33 -2.50 31.86
CA VAL A 266 -3.33 -1.04 32.04
C VAL A 266 -1.99 -0.62 32.61
N TYR A 267 -1.40 0.43 32.03
CA TYR A 267 -0.08 0.92 32.35
C TYR A 267 -0.10 2.40 32.71
N GLU A 268 0.86 2.82 33.51
CA GLU A 268 1.01 4.19 33.98
C GLU A 268 1.49 5.13 32.87
N GLU A 269 2.42 4.65 32.02
CA GLU A 269 3.08 5.43 30.98
C GLU A 269 2.80 4.85 29.58
N GLU A 270 2.68 5.74 28.57
CA GLU A 270 2.48 5.29 27.17
C GLU A 270 3.62 4.40 26.66
N SER A 271 4.86 4.62 27.11
CA SER A 271 6.00 3.78 26.78
C SER A 271 5.86 2.35 27.30
N GLU A 272 5.25 2.17 28.46
CA GLU A 272 4.98 0.84 29.04
C GLU A 272 3.90 0.10 28.25
N VAL A 273 2.86 0.82 27.79
CA VAL A 273 1.84 0.25 26.87
C VAL A 273 2.52 -0.32 25.63
N LEU A 274 3.44 0.44 25.03
CA LEU A 274 4.17 0.02 23.85
C LEU A 274 5.13 -1.15 24.12
N ASN A 275 5.76 -1.18 25.29
CA ASN A 275 6.57 -2.32 25.72
C ASN A 275 5.72 -3.56 25.93
N GLY A 276 4.52 -3.45 26.50
CA GLY A 276 3.59 -4.57 26.62
C GLY A 276 3.22 -5.18 25.26
N VAL A 277 3.03 -4.35 24.22
CA VAL A 277 2.84 -4.83 22.85
C VAL A 277 4.08 -5.56 22.32
N LYS A 278 5.29 -5.03 22.60
CA LYS A 278 6.55 -5.65 22.21
C LYS A 278 6.74 -7.03 22.85
N ASP A 279 6.47 -7.13 24.14
CA ASP A 279 6.59 -8.37 24.90
C ASP A 279 5.62 -9.43 24.36
N PHE A 280 4.37 -9.04 24.13
CA PHE A 280 3.39 -9.94 23.54
C PHE A 280 3.79 -10.41 22.14
N MET A 281 4.29 -9.51 21.30
CA MET A 281 4.78 -9.86 19.96
C MET A 281 5.99 -10.80 20.03
N GLN A 282 6.86 -10.64 21.01
CA GLN A 282 7.99 -11.53 21.23
C GLN A 282 7.55 -12.94 21.60
N ASP A 283 6.54 -13.06 22.45
CA ASP A 283 6.08 -14.32 23.01
C ASP A 283 5.12 -15.10 22.07
N MET A 284 4.60 -14.43 21.03
CA MET A 284 3.74 -15.09 20.05
C MET A 284 4.45 -16.26 19.37
N PRO A 285 3.81 -17.45 19.24
CA PRO A 285 4.35 -18.55 18.48
C PRO A 285 4.68 -18.15 17.04
N ALA A 286 5.81 -18.55 16.54
CA ALA A 286 6.21 -18.32 15.14
C ALA A 286 7.27 -19.32 14.71
N TYR A 287 7.42 -19.48 13.40
CA TYR A 287 8.57 -20.19 12.85
C TYR A 287 9.85 -19.38 13.10
N HIS A 288 10.97 -20.09 13.20
CA HIS A 288 12.26 -19.42 13.24
C HIS A 288 12.42 -18.50 12.02
N PRO A 289 12.89 -17.26 12.15
CA PRO A 289 12.97 -16.30 11.05
C PRO A 289 13.71 -16.81 9.80
N LYS A 290 14.66 -17.74 9.95
CA LYS A 290 15.42 -18.35 8.85
C LYS A 290 14.81 -19.63 8.30
N PHE A 291 13.70 -20.13 8.85
CA PHE A 291 13.16 -21.46 8.51
C PHE A 291 12.89 -21.64 7.00
N PHE A 292 12.38 -20.61 6.35
CA PHE A 292 12.05 -20.66 4.93
C PHE A 292 13.16 -20.13 4.01
N ARG A 293 14.27 -19.65 4.54
CA ARG A 293 15.39 -19.22 3.71
C ARG A 293 15.99 -20.40 2.98
N VAL A 294 16.24 -20.23 1.69
CA VAL A 294 16.87 -21.25 0.83
C VAL A 294 18.38 -21.02 0.69
N ALA A 295 18.85 -19.84 1.11
CA ALA A 295 20.27 -19.45 1.09
C ALA A 295 20.53 -18.39 2.16
N GLU A 296 21.81 -18.14 2.46
CA GLU A 296 22.19 -16.97 3.26
C GLU A 296 21.94 -15.67 2.45
N PRO A 297 21.51 -14.61 3.11
CA PRO A 297 21.31 -13.30 2.47
C PRO A 297 22.58 -12.77 1.81
N LYS A 298 22.45 -12.20 0.62
CA LYS A 298 23.53 -11.56 -0.11
C LYS A 298 23.15 -10.16 -0.55
N ALA A 299 24.08 -9.20 -0.50
CA ALA A 299 23.88 -7.94 -1.18
C ALA A 299 23.93 -8.16 -2.71
N PRO A 300 23.24 -7.33 -3.52
CA PRO A 300 23.49 -7.26 -4.95
C PRO A 300 24.97 -6.96 -5.25
N ARG A 301 25.48 -7.43 -6.36
CA ARG A 301 26.88 -7.20 -6.78
C ARG A 301 27.12 -5.77 -7.25
N PHE A 302 26.08 -5.08 -7.67
CA PHE A 302 26.12 -3.75 -8.24
C PHE A 302 25.43 -2.74 -7.33
N SER A 303 25.85 -1.48 -7.43
CA SER A 303 25.30 -0.40 -6.60
C SER A 303 23.85 -0.08 -6.98
N TYR A 304 23.02 0.15 -5.98
CA TYR A 304 21.67 0.69 -6.19
C TYR A 304 21.69 2.12 -6.78
N GLU A 305 22.77 2.88 -6.64
CA GLU A 305 22.91 4.19 -7.29
C GLU A 305 22.88 4.10 -8.82
N ASP A 306 23.22 2.95 -9.38
CA ASP A 306 23.10 2.70 -10.81
C ASP A 306 21.64 2.79 -11.30
N LEU A 307 20.65 2.55 -10.45
CA LEU A 307 19.22 2.62 -10.79
C LEU A 307 18.83 3.99 -11.35
N TYR A 308 19.40 5.07 -10.79
CA TYR A 308 19.17 6.44 -11.28
C TYR A 308 19.67 6.66 -12.71
N ARG A 309 20.56 5.82 -13.17
CA ARG A 309 21.18 5.88 -14.51
C ARG A 309 20.59 4.85 -15.47
N LEU A 310 20.05 3.76 -14.94
CA LEU A 310 19.44 2.68 -15.71
C LEU A 310 17.98 2.95 -16.07
N VAL A 311 17.20 3.52 -15.15
CA VAL A 311 15.78 3.83 -15.38
C VAL A 311 15.68 5.24 -15.98
N PRO A 312 15.41 5.41 -17.29
CA PRO A 312 15.35 6.75 -17.88
C PRO A 312 14.07 7.49 -17.44
N PHE A 313 14.23 8.77 -17.09
CA PHE A 313 13.11 9.64 -16.79
C PHE A 313 12.21 9.87 -17.99
N ASN A 314 12.80 9.97 -19.18
CA ASN A 314 12.05 10.11 -20.43
C ASN A 314 11.39 8.77 -20.80
N GLN A 315 10.06 8.76 -20.78
CA GLN A 315 9.23 7.58 -21.04
C GLN A 315 9.38 6.97 -22.44
N LYS A 316 9.96 7.70 -23.40
CA LYS A 316 10.24 7.23 -24.77
C LYS A 316 11.59 6.54 -24.92
N MET A 317 12.47 6.64 -23.93
CA MET A 317 13.76 5.97 -23.93
C MET A 317 13.64 4.53 -23.45
N MET A 318 14.42 3.66 -24.06
CA MET A 318 14.52 2.24 -23.70
C MET A 318 15.61 2.03 -22.65
N TYR A 319 15.51 0.93 -21.91
CA TYR A 319 16.52 0.50 -20.95
C TYR A 319 16.50 -1.03 -20.80
N ASP A 320 17.56 -1.55 -20.22
CA ASP A 320 17.71 -2.98 -19.94
C ASP A 320 17.11 -3.29 -18.55
N PHE A 321 15.97 -3.99 -18.53
CA PHE A 321 15.31 -4.40 -17.31
C PHE A 321 16.16 -5.36 -16.47
N ASP A 322 16.92 -6.25 -17.12
CA ASP A 322 17.73 -7.23 -16.43
C ASP A 322 18.84 -6.54 -15.61
N GLU A 323 19.37 -5.43 -16.12
CA GLU A 323 20.33 -4.60 -15.38
C GLU A 323 19.70 -3.93 -14.14
N VAL A 324 18.44 -3.50 -14.23
CA VAL A 324 17.69 -2.97 -13.09
C VAL A 324 17.50 -4.07 -12.03
N LEU A 325 17.04 -5.25 -12.46
CA LEU A 325 16.81 -6.38 -11.57
C LEU A 325 18.10 -6.85 -10.87
N ALA A 326 19.24 -6.83 -11.58
CA ALA A 326 20.54 -7.19 -11.02
C ALA A 326 20.99 -6.31 -9.84
N ARG A 327 20.45 -5.08 -9.69
CA ARG A 327 20.70 -4.16 -8.57
C ARG A 327 19.75 -4.39 -7.38
N LEU A 328 18.77 -5.26 -7.54
CA LEU A 328 17.70 -5.45 -6.56
C LEU A 328 17.71 -6.82 -5.89
N VAL A 329 18.18 -7.86 -6.56
CA VAL A 329 18.11 -9.23 -6.05
C VAL A 329 19.43 -9.70 -5.44
N ASP A 330 19.36 -10.67 -4.52
CA ASP A 330 20.50 -11.20 -3.79
C ASP A 330 21.57 -11.76 -4.73
N GLY A 331 22.81 -11.30 -4.55
CA GLY A 331 23.98 -11.75 -5.30
C GLY A 331 23.93 -11.42 -6.79
N SER A 332 22.93 -10.67 -7.26
CA SER A 332 22.63 -10.51 -8.70
C SER A 332 22.53 -11.87 -9.38
N GLU A 333 21.80 -12.79 -8.76
CA GLU A 333 21.62 -14.16 -9.22
C GLU A 333 20.16 -14.44 -9.58
N HIS A 334 19.92 -15.11 -10.70
CA HIS A 334 18.59 -15.51 -11.13
C HIS A 334 18.56 -16.89 -11.78
N LEU A 335 17.37 -17.46 -11.87
CA LEU A 335 17.02 -18.59 -12.74
C LEU A 335 15.85 -18.15 -13.61
N GLU A 336 16.15 -17.75 -14.85
CA GLU A 336 15.12 -17.30 -15.79
C GLU A 336 14.29 -18.50 -16.29
N PHE A 337 12.98 -18.29 -16.33
CA PHE A 337 12.01 -19.26 -16.85
C PHE A 337 11.70 -18.93 -18.32
N ARG A 338 11.99 -19.87 -19.23
CA ARG A 338 11.74 -19.77 -20.69
C ARG A 338 12.32 -18.48 -21.31
N PRO A 339 13.66 -18.27 -21.26
CA PRO A 339 14.29 -17.03 -21.74
C PRO A 339 14.01 -16.75 -23.23
N ASP A 340 13.93 -17.80 -24.06
CA ASP A 340 13.76 -17.70 -25.51
C ASP A 340 12.29 -17.67 -25.95
N TYR A 341 11.33 -17.56 -25.01
CA TYR A 341 9.90 -17.53 -25.30
C TYR A 341 9.23 -16.33 -24.63
N GLY A 342 8.54 -15.49 -25.40
CA GLY A 342 7.94 -14.25 -24.90
C GLY A 342 8.99 -13.29 -24.30
N PRO A 343 10.03 -12.89 -25.09
CA PRO A 343 11.17 -12.15 -24.58
C PRO A 343 10.83 -10.77 -24.04
N GLU A 344 9.67 -10.21 -24.40
CA GLU A 344 9.14 -8.94 -23.89
C GLU A 344 8.78 -8.99 -22.39
N VAL A 345 8.68 -10.20 -21.86
CA VAL A 345 8.40 -10.43 -20.44
C VAL A 345 9.53 -11.24 -19.82
N TYR A 346 10.14 -10.69 -18.80
CA TYR A 346 11.01 -11.44 -17.90
C TYR A 346 10.15 -12.25 -16.92
N THR A 347 10.49 -13.52 -16.73
CA THR A 347 9.98 -14.38 -15.66
C THR A 347 11.13 -15.18 -15.09
N GLY A 348 11.29 -15.20 -13.78
CA GLY A 348 12.41 -15.92 -13.18
C GLY A 348 12.34 -16.01 -11.66
N LEU A 349 13.10 -16.94 -11.11
CA LEU A 349 13.27 -17.10 -9.67
C LEU A 349 14.52 -16.32 -9.23
N CYS A 350 14.35 -15.56 -8.16
CA CYS A 350 15.41 -14.79 -7.51
C CYS A 350 15.37 -15.00 -5.99
N LYS A 351 16.31 -14.40 -5.29
CA LYS A 351 16.33 -14.39 -3.82
C LYS A 351 16.29 -12.98 -3.28
N LEU A 352 15.60 -12.79 -2.17
CA LEU A 352 15.53 -11.56 -1.38
C LEU A 352 15.70 -11.92 0.09
N ASP A 353 16.76 -11.44 0.74
CA ASP A 353 17.11 -11.82 2.12
C ASP A 353 17.22 -13.36 2.31
N GLY A 354 17.68 -14.06 1.27
CA GLY A 354 17.77 -15.51 1.24
C GLY A 354 16.45 -16.23 1.00
N PHE A 355 15.33 -15.52 0.89
CA PHE A 355 14.03 -16.08 0.55
C PHE A 355 13.83 -16.18 -0.96
N LEU A 356 13.24 -17.28 -1.42
CA LEU A 356 12.93 -17.47 -2.83
C LEU A 356 11.71 -16.64 -3.25
N VAL A 357 11.81 -15.88 -4.33
CA VAL A 357 10.70 -15.11 -4.91
C VAL A 357 10.63 -15.33 -6.41
N GLY A 358 9.42 -15.33 -6.95
CA GLY A 358 9.18 -15.20 -8.38
C GLY A 358 9.24 -13.73 -8.78
N VAL A 359 9.84 -13.43 -9.91
CA VAL A 359 9.87 -12.08 -10.47
C VAL A 359 9.29 -12.11 -11.87
N ILE A 360 8.39 -11.17 -12.16
CA ILE A 360 7.81 -10.93 -13.47
C ILE A 360 8.01 -9.45 -13.82
N GLY A 361 8.50 -9.15 -15.02
CA GLY A 361 8.74 -7.75 -15.41
C GLY A 361 8.71 -7.54 -16.92
N ASN A 362 8.49 -6.30 -17.35
CA ASN A 362 8.55 -5.94 -18.77
C ASN A 362 9.97 -5.62 -19.18
N ARG A 363 10.43 -6.22 -20.27
CA ARG A 363 11.62 -5.79 -20.98
C ARG A 363 11.28 -4.72 -22.01
N GLN A 364 12.21 -3.84 -22.27
CA GLN A 364 12.08 -2.70 -23.17
C GLN A 364 13.01 -2.85 -24.37
N GLY A 365 12.71 -2.12 -25.44
CA GLY A 365 13.59 -2.05 -26.61
C GLY A 365 13.23 -3.02 -27.72
N TYR A 366 14.14 -3.16 -28.67
CA TYR A 366 14.03 -4.13 -29.76
C TYR A 366 14.61 -5.46 -29.30
N LEU A 367 13.81 -6.51 -29.38
CA LEU A 367 14.11 -7.81 -28.77
C LEU A 367 14.23 -8.95 -29.79
N GLY A 368 14.19 -8.63 -31.10
CA GLY A 368 14.28 -9.60 -32.19
C GLY A 368 12.94 -10.01 -32.81
N GLU A 369 12.96 -10.62 -33.97
CA GLU A 369 11.80 -10.94 -34.82
C GLU A 369 11.51 -12.43 -34.98
N ASP A 370 12.19 -13.33 -34.28
CA ASP A 370 12.05 -14.77 -34.45
C ASP A 370 10.77 -15.35 -33.88
N TYR A 371 9.67 -15.18 -34.61
CA TYR A 371 8.37 -15.72 -34.22
C TYR A 371 7.68 -16.48 -35.36
N PRO A 372 6.90 -17.52 -35.03
CA PRO A 372 6.12 -18.23 -36.01
C PRO A 372 5.10 -17.31 -36.71
N GLU A 373 4.85 -17.58 -37.99
CA GLU A 373 3.93 -16.79 -38.81
C GLU A 373 2.51 -16.68 -38.22
N TYR A 374 2.04 -17.68 -37.47
CA TYR A 374 0.75 -17.69 -36.83
C TYR A 374 0.64 -16.82 -35.56
N ALA A 375 1.76 -16.34 -35.05
CA ALA A 375 1.81 -15.48 -33.86
C ALA A 375 2.90 -14.41 -34.03
N PRO A 376 2.70 -13.48 -34.96
CA PRO A 376 3.71 -12.48 -35.30
C PRO A 376 4.03 -11.62 -34.08
N TYR A 377 5.32 -11.41 -33.88
CA TYR A 377 5.87 -10.57 -32.84
C TYR A 377 6.70 -9.46 -33.49
N PRO A 378 6.35 -8.19 -33.28
CA PRO A 378 7.06 -7.09 -33.95
C PRO A 378 8.42 -6.77 -33.29
N GLY A 379 8.88 -7.55 -32.32
CA GLY A 379 10.18 -7.38 -31.69
C GLY A 379 10.29 -6.21 -30.72
N ILE A 380 9.18 -5.58 -30.34
CA ILE A 380 9.17 -4.37 -29.52
C ILE A 380 8.77 -4.70 -28.09
N GLY A 381 9.65 -4.43 -27.13
CA GLY A 381 9.36 -4.54 -25.70
C GLY A 381 8.40 -3.47 -25.18
N GLY A 382 7.92 -3.66 -23.95
CA GLY A 382 6.97 -2.74 -23.30
C GLY A 382 5.51 -2.92 -23.72
N LYS A 383 5.21 -3.86 -24.61
CA LYS A 383 3.86 -4.35 -24.91
C LYS A 383 3.73 -5.81 -24.53
N LEU A 384 2.51 -6.32 -24.48
CA LEU A 384 2.21 -7.72 -24.18
C LEU A 384 1.70 -8.42 -25.44
N TYR A 385 2.29 -9.57 -25.75
CA TYR A 385 1.96 -10.40 -26.89
C TYR A 385 1.59 -11.80 -26.44
N ARG A 386 1.17 -12.66 -27.37
CA ARG A 386 0.68 -14.02 -27.13
C ARG A 386 1.63 -14.84 -26.26
N GLN A 387 2.90 -14.90 -26.65
CA GLN A 387 3.89 -15.74 -25.97
C GLN A 387 4.19 -15.23 -24.55
N GLY A 388 4.29 -13.92 -24.35
CA GLY A 388 4.48 -13.32 -23.04
C GLY A 388 3.31 -13.58 -22.10
N LEU A 389 2.07 -13.48 -22.59
CA LEU A 389 0.87 -13.80 -21.80
C LEU A 389 0.82 -15.27 -21.39
N ILE A 390 1.15 -16.21 -22.29
CA ILE A 390 1.25 -17.64 -21.98
C ILE A 390 2.36 -17.89 -20.96
N LYS A 391 3.54 -17.31 -21.17
CA LYS A 391 4.69 -17.44 -20.26
C LYS A 391 4.38 -16.97 -18.85
N MET A 392 3.74 -15.79 -18.71
CA MET A 392 3.30 -15.28 -17.41
C MET A 392 2.30 -16.20 -16.74
N ASN A 393 1.31 -16.68 -17.47
CA ASN A 393 0.30 -17.61 -16.97
C ASN A 393 0.92 -18.88 -16.38
N GLU A 394 1.82 -19.52 -17.13
CA GLU A 394 2.52 -20.71 -16.66
C GLU A 394 3.38 -20.42 -15.43
N PHE A 395 4.11 -19.30 -15.43
CA PHE A 395 4.98 -18.93 -14.32
C PHE A 395 4.22 -18.59 -13.04
N VAL A 396 3.10 -17.87 -13.14
CA VAL A 396 2.19 -17.60 -12.01
C VAL A 396 1.66 -18.91 -11.42
N THR A 397 1.23 -19.83 -12.28
CA THR A 397 0.72 -21.15 -11.86
C THR A 397 1.83 -21.97 -11.15
N LEU A 398 3.04 -21.93 -11.67
CA LEU A 398 4.20 -22.57 -11.06
C LEU A 398 4.49 -21.98 -9.66
N CYS A 399 4.54 -20.66 -9.55
CA CYS A 399 4.76 -20.00 -8.26
C CYS A 399 3.65 -20.33 -7.26
N GLY A 400 2.39 -20.36 -7.69
CA GLY A 400 1.26 -20.76 -6.85
C GLY A 400 1.37 -22.19 -6.35
N ARG A 401 1.70 -23.15 -7.23
CA ARG A 401 1.92 -24.56 -6.86
C ARG A 401 3.01 -24.71 -5.82
N ASP A 402 4.10 -24.00 -5.97
CA ASP A 402 5.28 -24.11 -5.12
C ASP A 402 5.28 -23.11 -3.94
N ARG A 403 4.20 -22.35 -3.77
CA ARG A 403 4.03 -21.37 -2.68
C ARG A 403 5.13 -20.30 -2.67
N ILE A 404 5.50 -19.79 -3.83
CA ILE A 404 6.54 -18.77 -4.01
C ILE A 404 5.88 -17.41 -4.18
N PRO A 405 6.10 -16.44 -3.27
CA PRO A 405 5.62 -15.06 -3.41
C PRO A 405 6.14 -14.40 -4.69
N ILE A 406 5.36 -13.52 -5.30
CA ILE A 406 5.69 -12.92 -6.60
C ILE A 406 5.88 -11.42 -6.46
N VAL A 407 6.97 -10.91 -7.06
CA VAL A 407 7.25 -9.49 -7.25
C VAL A 407 7.04 -9.15 -8.72
N TRP A 408 6.13 -8.22 -8.99
CA TRP A 408 5.86 -7.71 -10.33
C TRP A 408 6.57 -6.38 -10.56
N PHE A 409 7.08 -6.19 -11.77
CA PHE A 409 7.59 -4.90 -12.24
C PHE A 409 6.87 -4.50 -13.51
N GLN A 410 6.30 -3.30 -13.52
CA GLN A 410 5.58 -2.80 -14.68
C GLN A 410 6.31 -1.63 -15.35
N ASP A 411 6.44 -1.76 -16.65
CA ASP A 411 6.66 -0.69 -17.59
C ASP A 411 6.03 -1.10 -18.93
N THR A 412 4.70 -0.96 -19.03
CA THR A 412 3.96 -1.45 -20.19
C THR A 412 3.04 -0.39 -20.77
N THR A 413 3.02 -0.31 -22.09
CA THR A 413 2.10 0.55 -22.85
C THR A 413 0.78 -0.13 -23.18
N GLY A 414 0.61 -1.39 -22.78
CA GLY A 414 -0.62 -2.14 -22.98
C GLY A 414 -0.42 -3.51 -23.60
N ILE A 415 -1.55 -4.22 -23.79
CA ILE A 415 -1.63 -5.38 -24.66
C ILE A 415 -1.62 -4.87 -26.10
N ASP A 416 -1.02 -5.62 -27.04
CA ASP A 416 -1.05 -5.24 -28.44
C ASP A 416 -2.49 -5.17 -28.99
N VAL A 417 -2.69 -4.39 -30.05
CA VAL A 417 -4.01 -4.06 -30.59
C VAL A 417 -4.04 -4.23 -32.11
N GLY A 418 -5.24 -4.46 -32.65
CA GLY A 418 -5.48 -4.61 -34.07
C GLY A 418 -5.83 -6.05 -34.46
N ASP A 419 -6.16 -6.27 -35.73
CA ASP A 419 -6.67 -7.57 -36.22
C ASP A 419 -5.71 -8.75 -35.96
N LEU A 420 -4.41 -8.51 -35.99
CA LEU A 420 -3.41 -9.54 -35.69
C LEU A 420 -3.42 -9.92 -34.21
N ALA A 421 -3.59 -8.92 -33.33
CA ALA A 421 -3.70 -9.14 -31.91
C ALA A 421 -4.98 -9.93 -31.56
N GLU A 422 -6.09 -9.61 -32.20
CA GLU A 422 -7.34 -10.35 -32.02
C GLU A 422 -7.23 -11.81 -32.52
N LYS A 423 -6.61 -12.02 -33.68
CA LYS A 423 -6.32 -13.38 -34.20
C LYS A 423 -5.37 -14.17 -33.30
N ALA A 424 -4.48 -13.47 -32.58
CA ALA A 424 -3.59 -14.06 -31.58
C ALA A 424 -4.26 -14.34 -30.23
N GLU A 425 -5.57 -14.07 -30.10
CA GLU A 425 -6.38 -14.34 -28.90
C GLU A 425 -5.93 -13.60 -27.63
N LEU A 426 -5.35 -12.40 -27.79
CA LEU A 426 -4.73 -11.68 -26.66
C LEU A 426 -5.73 -11.34 -25.58
N LEU A 427 -7.00 -11.04 -25.93
CA LEU A 427 -8.05 -10.75 -24.96
C LEU A 427 -8.33 -11.97 -24.07
N GLY A 428 -8.49 -13.16 -24.67
CA GLY A 428 -8.72 -14.42 -23.95
C GLY A 428 -7.53 -14.82 -23.07
N LEU A 429 -6.31 -14.64 -23.56
CA LEU A 429 -5.08 -14.93 -22.80
C LEU A 429 -4.90 -13.96 -21.62
N GLY A 430 -5.24 -12.69 -21.79
CA GLY A 430 -5.25 -11.72 -20.68
C GLY A 430 -6.24 -12.13 -19.58
N GLN A 431 -7.45 -12.56 -19.97
CA GLN A 431 -8.45 -13.06 -19.03
C GLN A 431 -7.98 -14.36 -18.33
N ALA A 432 -7.33 -15.27 -19.06
CA ALA A 432 -6.77 -16.49 -18.49
C ALA A 432 -5.70 -16.19 -17.43
N LEU A 433 -4.86 -15.17 -17.65
CA LEU A 433 -3.86 -14.74 -16.68
C LEU A 433 -4.52 -14.20 -15.39
N ILE A 434 -5.59 -13.41 -15.50
CA ILE A 434 -6.36 -12.97 -14.33
C ILE A 434 -6.88 -14.18 -13.53
N TYR A 435 -7.44 -15.20 -14.20
CA TYR A 435 -7.89 -16.42 -13.52
C TYR A 435 -6.75 -17.12 -12.79
N SER A 436 -5.59 -17.28 -13.44
CA SER A 436 -4.43 -17.91 -12.81
C SER A 436 -3.95 -17.14 -11.58
N ILE A 437 -3.91 -15.80 -11.66
CA ILE A 437 -3.59 -14.94 -10.53
C ILE A 437 -4.58 -15.17 -9.37
N GLN A 438 -5.90 -15.19 -9.66
CA GLN A 438 -6.91 -15.38 -8.61
C GLN A 438 -6.89 -16.78 -7.97
N GLN A 439 -6.50 -17.82 -8.73
CA GLN A 439 -6.38 -19.18 -8.21
C GLN A 439 -5.08 -19.41 -7.43
N THR A 440 -4.11 -18.56 -7.62
CA THR A 440 -2.83 -18.61 -6.92
C THR A 440 -2.98 -18.06 -5.51
N ASP A 441 -2.65 -18.86 -4.50
CA ASP A 441 -2.76 -18.46 -3.09
C ASP A 441 -1.38 -18.10 -2.53
N VAL A 442 -0.73 -17.12 -3.14
CA VAL A 442 0.55 -16.55 -2.67
C VAL A 442 0.50 -15.03 -2.67
N PRO A 443 1.15 -14.38 -1.69
CA PRO A 443 1.25 -12.93 -1.68
C PRO A 443 1.99 -12.41 -2.91
N MET A 444 1.57 -11.25 -3.38
CA MET A 444 2.18 -10.55 -4.50
C MET A 444 2.42 -9.08 -4.15
N MET A 445 3.47 -8.49 -4.67
CA MET A 445 3.67 -7.03 -4.68
C MET A 445 3.93 -6.55 -6.08
N LEU A 446 3.66 -5.27 -6.33
CA LEU A 446 3.88 -4.63 -7.60
C LEU A 446 4.76 -3.39 -7.43
N VAL A 447 5.71 -3.20 -8.33
CA VAL A 447 6.44 -1.94 -8.53
C VAL A 447 6.12 -1.43 -9.93
N VAL A 448 5.53 -0.25 -10.03
CA VAL A 448 5.33 0.43 -11.31
C VAL A 448 6.57 1.28 -11.58
N LEU A 449 7.53 0.73 -12.34
CA LEU A 449 8.81 1.41 -12.62
C LEU A 449 8.62 2.66 -13.47
N ARG A 450 7.77 2.58 -14.50
CA ARG A 450 7.42 3.69 -15.37
C ARG A 450 5.94 3.65 -15.73
N LYS A 451 5.54 2.95 -16.78
CA LYS A 451 4.17 2.95 -17.29
C LYS A 451 3.35 1.78 -16.75
N GLY A 452 2.19 2.10 -16.18
CA GLY A 452 1.13 1.14 -15.89
C GLY A 452 -0.11 1.51 -16.70
N THR A 453 -0.34 0.84 -17.85
CA THR A 453 -1.33 1.31 -18.81
C THR A 453 -2.48 0.33 -18.96
N ALA A 454 -3.72 0.83 -18.89
CA ALA A 454 -4.97 0.14 -19.22
C ALA A 454 -5.11 -1.26 -18.61
N ALA A 455 -5.66 -2.21 -19.37
CA ALA A 455 -5.85 -3.61 -18.93
C ALA A 455 -4.52 -4.32 -18.62
N ALA A 456 -3.40 -3.94 -19.24
CA ALA A 456 -2.09 -4.51 -18.92
C ALA A 456 -1.68 -4.21 -17.47
N HIS A 457 -2.02 -3.02 -16.93
CA HIS A 457 -1.84 -2.73 -15.51
C HIS A 457 -2.57 -3.74 -14.61
N TYR A 458 -3.80 -4.11 -14.98
CA TYR A 458 -4.59 -5.07 -14.19
C TYR A 458 -4.04 -6.49 -14.26
N ILE A 459 -3.69 -6.97 -15.45
CA ILE A 459 -3.27 -8.36 -15.66
C ILE A 459 -1.82 -8.63 -15.23
N MET A 460 -1.01 -7.58 -15.06
CA MET A 460 0.36 -7.69 -14.54
C MET A 460 0.44 -7.39 -13.03
N GLY A 461 -0.43 -8.00 -12.26
CA GLY A 461 -0.38 -7.92 -10.79
C GLY A 461 -0.99 -6.65 -10.19
N GLY A 462 -1.61 -5.80 -10.99
CA GLY A 462 -2.25 -4.55 -10.53
C GLY A 462 -3.36 -4.78 -9.50
N PRO A 463 -3.50 -3.91 -8.49
CA PRO A 463 -4.33 -4.17 -7.31
C PRO A 463 -5.82 -4.34 -7.60
N THR A 464 -6.32 -3.73 -8.69
CA THR A 464 -7.75 -3.76 -9.03
C THR A 464 -8.23 -5.16 -9.43
N ALA A 465 -7.39 -5.96 -10.08
CA ALA A 465 -7.72 -7.29 -10.55
C ALA A 465 -6.87 -8.41 -9.88
N ASN A 466 -6.26 -8.11 -8.74
CA ASN A 466 -5.41 -9.05 -8.04
C ASN A 466 -5.67 -9.00 -6.52
N ARG A 467 -6.49 -9.94 -6.03
CA ARG A 467 -6.80 -10.06 -4.59
C ARG A 467 -5.60 -10.42 -3.72
N HIS A 468 -4.49 -10.88 -4.31
CA HIS A 468 -3.26 -11.27 -3.62
C HIS A 468 -2.20 -10.15 -3.62
N ASN A 469 -2.47 -9.03 -4.28
CA ASN A 469 -1.60 -7.86 -4.22
C ASN A 469 -1.58 -7.31 -2.79
N ALA A 470 -0.45 -7.42 -2.12
CA ALA A 470 -0.25 -6.92 -0.76
C ALA A 470 -0.16 -5.39 -0.78
N PHE A 471 0.71 -4.86 -1.63
CA PHE A 471 0.85 -3.44 -1.88
C PHE A 471 1.49 -3.16 -3.24
N THR A 472 1.25 -1.96 -3.75
CA THR A 472 1.78 -1.44 -5.00
C THR A 472 2.64 -0.22 -4.73
N LEU A 473 3.86 -0.23 -5.26
CA LEU A 473 4.79 0.90 -5.16
C LEU A 473 4.85 1.67 -6.47
N GLY A 474 4.86 2.99 -6.34
CA GLY A 474 5.35 3.89 -7.37
C GLY A 474 6.78 4.32 -7.07
N VAL A 475 7.48 4.80 -8.09
CA VAL A 475 8.81 5.42 -8.02
C VAL A 475 8.79 6.78 -8.76
N PRO A 476 9.83 7.60 -8.69
CA PRO A 476 9.81 8.94 -9.32
C PRO A 476 9.47 8.97 -10.80
N THR A 477 9.64 7.86 -11.50
CA THR A 477 9.37 7.70 -12.94
C THR A 477 8.01 7.08 -13.25
N THR A 478 7.19 6.76 -12.24
CA THR A 478 5.88 6.13 -12.42
C THR A 478 4.89 7.03 -13.15
N GLU A 479 4.18 6.44 -14.11
CA GLU A 479 2.99 7.02 -14.75
C GLU A 479 1.91 5.95 -14.85
N ILE A 480 0.71 6.22 -14.33
CA ILE A 480 -0.44 5.32 -14.41
C ILE A 480 -1.60 6.02 -15.09
N TYR A 481 -2.08 5.43 -16.19
CA TYR A 481 -3.17 5.98 -17.00
C TYR A 481 -3.85 4.90 -17.86
N VAL A 482 -5.02 5.20 -18.39
CA VAL A 482 -5.70 4.32 -19.36
C VAL A 482 -4.94 4.30 -20.68
N MET A 483 -4.49 5.48 -21.15
CA MET A 483 -3.69 5.67 -22.37
C MET A 483 -2.93 7.00 -22.27
N HIS A 484 -1.91 7.18 -23.09
CA HIS A 484 -1.19 8.45 -23.15
C HIS A 484 -2.12 9.62 -23.47
N GLY A 485 -1.84 10.78 -22.90
CA GLY A 485 -2.68 11.97 -23.03
C GLY A 485 -2.92 12.38 -24.48
N GLU A 486 -1.90 12.29 -25.33
CA GLU A 486 -2.00 12.57 -26.77
C GLU A 486 -2.93 11.57 -27.47
N THR A 487 -2.84 10.28 -27.10
CA THR A 487 -3.73 9.24 -27.64
C THR A 487 -5.16 9.45 -27.17
N ALA A 488 -5.36 9.81 -25.90
CA ALA A 488 -6.68 10.12 -25.33
C ALA A 488 -7.31 11.33 -26.03
N ALA A 489 -6.53 12.39 -26.25
CA ALA A 489 -6.98 13.57 -26.97
C ALA A 489 -7.34 13.25 -28.42
N ALA A 490 -6.51 12.46 -29.13
CA ALA A 490 -6.81 12.02 -30.49
C ALA A 490 -8.11 11.20 -30.56
N ALA A 491 -8.27 10.21 -29.66
CA ALA A 491 -9.48 9.38 -29.60
C ALA A 491 -10.74 10.21 -29.31
N SER A 492 -10.66 11.20 -28.43
CA SER A 492 -11.79 12.01 -28.00
C SER A 492 -12.22 13.06 -29.04
N PHE A 493 -11.27 13.61 -29.78
CA PHE A 493 -11.51 14.78 -30.65
C PHE A 493 -11.41 14.50 -32.15
N SER A 494 -10.98 13.31 -32.60
CA SER A 494 -10.82 13.00 -34.03
C SER A 494 -12.09 13.29 -34.85
N ARG A 495 -13.27 12.84 -34.38
CA ARG A 495 -14.54 13.09 -35.05
C ARG A 495 -14.89 14.58 -35.10
N ARG A 496 -14.54 15.34 -34.06
CA ARG A 496 -14.78 16.76 -34.01
C ARG A 496 -13.86 17.49 -34.98
N LEU A 497 -12.59 17.10 -35.09
CA LEU A 497 -11.65 17.64 -36.09
C LEU A 497 -12.18 17.45 -37.51
N VAL A 498 -12.67 16.25 -37.87
CA VAL A 498 -13.27 15.98 -39.16
C VAL A 498 -14.47 16.91 -39.40
N LYS A 499 -15.42 16.98 -38.46
CA LYS A 499 -16.61 17.82 -38.56
C LYS A 499 -16.29 19.32 -38.75
N GLU A 500 -15.34 19.85 -37.97
CA GLU A 500 -14.95 21.27 -38.12
C GLU A 500 -14.21 21.51 -39.43
N LYS A 501 -13.38 20.53 -39.88
CA LYS A 501 -12.69 20.62 -41.18
C LYS A 501 -13.66 20.60 -42.35
N ASP A 502 -14.67 19.72 -42.33
CA ASP A 502 -15.69 19.61 -43.36
C ASP A 502 -16.59 20.87 -43.43
N ALA A 503 -16.72 21.53 -42.29
CA ALA A 503 -17.45 22.81 -42.19
C ALA A 503 -16.60 24.07 -42.47
N GLU A 504 -15.35 23.89 -42.92
CA GLU A 504 -14.37 24.95 -43.18
C GLU A 504 -14.15 25.89 -41.99
N ARG A 505 -14.27 25.41 -40.76
CA ARG A 505 -14.07 26.18 -39.54
C ARG A 505 -12.61 26.10 -39.04
N ASP A 506 -12.26 27.09 -38.22
CA ASP A 506 -10.95 27.10 -37.55
C ASP A 506 -10.79 25.85 -36.62
N LEU A 507 -9.70 25.13 -36.81
CA LEU A 507 -9.36 23.94 -36.01
C LEU A 507 -8.66 24.31 -34.70
N GLN A 508 -8.14 25.52 -34.55
CA GLN A 508 -7.32 25.92 -33.38
C GLN A 508 -8.04 25.72 -32.05
N PRO A 509 -9.34 26.03 -31.89
CA PRO A 509 -10.06 25.78 -30.63
C PRO A 509 -10.13 24.28 -30.25
N VAL A 510 -10.19 23.40 -31.25
CA VAL A 510 -10.17 21.93 -30.99
C VAL A 510 -8.78 21.49 -30.60
N ILE A 511 -7.75 21.99 -31.30
CA ILE A 511 -6.33 21.70 -31.00
C ILE A 511 -6.00 22.17 -29.58
N ASP A 512 -6.46 23.33 -29.16
CA ASP A 512 -6.22 23.86 -27.82
C ASP A 512 -6.84 22.95 -26.74
N HIS A 513 -8.07 22.46 -26.96
CA HIS A 513 -8.70 21.48 -26.07
C HIS A 513 -7.94 20.16 -26.02
N MET A 514 -7.44 19.65 -27.17
CA MET A 514 -6.64 18.44 -27.22
C MET A 514 -5.35 18.61 -26.41
N ASN A 515 -4.66 19.73 -26.59
CA ASN A 515 -3.43 20.03 -25.85
C ASN A 515 -3.68 20.20 -24.34
N LYS A 516 -4.81 20.80 -23.96
CA LYS A 516 -5.21 20.89 -22.55
C LYS A 516 -5.44 19.53 -21.95
N MET A 517 -6.24 18.68 -22.62
CA MET A 517 -6.51 17.31 -22.17
C MET A 517 -5.23 16.49 -22.04
N ALA A 518 -4.32 16.57 -23.01
CA ALA A 518 -3.05 15.86 -22.96
C ALA A 518 -2.21 16.27 -21.74
N ARG A 519 -2.16 17.56 -21.40
CA ARG A 519 -1.47 18.05 -20.20
C ARG A 519 -2.13 17.55 -18.91
N GLU A 520 -3.45 17.63 -18.79
CA GLU A 520 -4.19 17.13 -17.62
C GLU A 520 -3.96 15.63 -17.40
N TYR A 521 -3.96 14.83 -18.46
CA TYR A 521 -3.62 13.40 -18.40
C TYR A 521 -2.20 13.16 -17.89
N HIS A 522 -1.24 13.94 -18.38
CA HIS A 522 0.15 13.85 -17.93
C HIS A 522 0.26 14.17 -16.44
N ASP A 523 -0.34 15.27 -15.97
CA ASP A 523 -0.28 15.70 -14.57
C ASP A 523 -0.95 14.67 -13.64
N ASN A 524 -2.10 14.12 -14.07
CA ASN A 524 -2.88 13.14 -13.32
C ASN A 524 -2.32 11.70 -13.39
N SER A 525 -1.20 11.47 -14.06
CA SER A 525 -0.49 10.20 -14.10
C SER A 525 0.77 10.14 -13.23
N ARG A 526 1.19 11.30 -12.71
CA ARG A 526 2.47 11.48 -11.99
C ARG A 526 2.46 10.83 -10.60
N PRO A 527 3.64 10.48 -10.03
CA PRO A 527 3.74 9.70 -8.80
C PRO A 527 2.95 10.25 -7.62
N ILE A 528 3.08 11.55 -7.32
CA ILE A 528 2.39 12.19 -6.19
C ILE A 528 0.87 12.13 -6.38
N TYR A 529 0.37 12.38 -7.59
CA TYR A 529 -1.06 12.25 -7.88
C TYR A 529 -1.53 10.80 -7.70
N CYS A 530 -0.79 9.83 -8.25
CA CYS A 530 -1.10 8.42 -8.10
C CYS A 530 -1.18 7.98 -6.63
N ALA A 531 -0.26 8.46 -5.80
CA ALA A 531 -0.28 8.18 -4.36
C ALA A 531 -1.48 8.84 -3.66
N ARG A 532 -1.78 10.10 -3.96
CA ARG A 532 -2.95 10.80 -3.39
C ARG A 532 -4.27 10.13 -3.74
N GLN A 533 -4.40 9.62 -4.96
CA GLN A 533 -5.59 8.91 -5.43
C GLN A 533 -5.62 7.42 -5.03
N GLY A 534 -4.52 6.90 -4.48
CA GLY A 534 -4.41 5.49 -4.10
C GLY A 534 -4.26 4.53 -5.30
N PHE A 535 -3.72 5.01 -6.42
CA PHE A 535 -3.34 4.14 -7.55
C PHE A 535 -2.10 3.32 -7.19
N VAL A 536 -1.26 3.85 -6.32
CA VAL A 536 -0.18 3.15 -5.62
C VAL A 536 -0.35 3.34 -4.11
N ASP A 537 0.11 2.39 -3.33
CA ASP A 537 0.03 2.45 -1.86
C ASP A 537 1.16 3.33 -1.29
N GLU A 538 2.30 3.42 -1.96
CA GLU A 538 3.37 4.34 -1.59
C GLU A 538 4.22 4.73 -2.80
N VAL A 539 4.82 5.91 -2.76
CA VAL A 539 5.87 6.32 -3.70
C VAL A 539 7.21 6.36 -2.97
N VAL A 540 8.14 5.57 -3.46
CA VAL A 540 9.44 5.38 -2.82
C VAL A 540 10.59 5.86 -3.72
N ASN A 541 11.70 6.26 -3.12
CA ASN A 541 12.92 6.54 -3.86
C ASN A 541 13.42 5.27 -4.56
N LEU A 542 14.12 5.40 -5.68
CA LEU A 542 14.72 4.24 -6.34
C LEU A 542 15.67 3.47 -5.40
N SER A 543 16.39 4.16 -4.53
CA SER A 543 17.25 3.57 -3.52
C SER A 543 16.52 2.74 -2.46
N ASP A 544 15.24 3.02 -2.22
CA ASP A 544 14.44 2.36 -1.19
C ASP A 544 13.65 1.14 -1.70
N MET A 545 13.55 0.94 -3.03
CA MET A 545 12.79 -0.18 -3.61
C MET A 545 13.17 -1.52 -2.97
N ARG A 546 14.47 -1.81 -2.89
CA ARG A 546 14.94 -3.07 -2.32
C ARG A 546 14.50 -3.25 -0.86
N LYS A 547 14.46 -2.19 -0.05
CA LYS A 547 13.99 -2.23 1.34
C LYS A 547 12.56 -2.79 1.42
N TYR A 548 11.66 -2.30 0.58
CA TYR A 548 10.27 -2.78 0.53
C TYR A 548 10.16 -4.20 -0.02
N MET A 549 10.99 -4.56 -1.00
CA MET A 549 11.05 -5.94 -1.52
C MET A 549 11.53 -6.93 -0.45
N LEU A 550 12.52 -6.57 0.36
CA LEU A 550 12.99 -7.37 1.49
C LEU A 550 11.91 -7.48 2.58
N ALA A 551 11.22 -6.38 2.88
CA ALA A 551 10.10 -6.36 3.82
C ALA A 551 8.97 -7.29 3.34
N PHE A 552 8.60 -7.22 2.07
CA PHE A 552 7.61 -8.10 1.46
C PHE A 552 8.01 -9.57 1.57
N ALA A 553 9.22 -9.93 1.15
CA ALA A 553 9.68 -11.30 1.19
C ALA A 553 9.72 -11.85 2.62
N GLY A 554 10.29 -11.09 3.56
CA GLY A 554 10.33 -11.45 4.98
C GLY A 554 8.94 -11.60 5.60
N ALA A 555 8.04 -10.68 5.31
CA ALA A 555 6.65 -10.70 5.77
C ALA A 555 5.87 -11.90 5.20
N ALA A 556 5.99 -12.16 3.89
CA ALA A 556 5.31 -13.28 3.22
C ALA A 556 5.75 -14.67 3.76
N TYR A 557 6.97 -14.77 4.24
CA TYR A 557 7.52 -16.03 4.78
C TYR A 557 7.52 -16.13 6.31
N GLN A 558 7.15 -15.08 7.03
CA GLN A 558 7.23 -15.07 8.50
C GLN A 558 6.39 -16.18 9.12
N ASN A 559 5.14 -16.28 8.68
CA ASN A 559 4.23 -17.33 9.10
C ASN A 559 3.11 -17.47 8.07
N PRO A 560 3.19 -18.40 7.15
CA PRO A 560 2.22 -18.56 6.06
C PRO A 560 0.80 -18.91 6.52
N LYS A 561 0.63 -19.21 7.82
CA LYS A 561 -0.67 -19.38 8.47
C LYS A 561 -0.69 -18.55 9.74
N SER A 562 -1.87 -18.24 10.22
CA SER A 562 -2.02 -17.59 11.50
C SER A 562 -1.28 -18.33 12.60
N ILE A 563 -0.57 -17.61 13.42
CA ILE A 563 0.18 -18.11 14.57
C ILE A 563 -0.68 -18.23 15.83
N CYS A 564 -1.88 -17.66 15.81
CA CYS A 564 -2.85 -17.81 16.89
C CYS A 564 -3.93 -18.80 16.49
N PRO A 565 -4.42 -19.63 17.41
CA PRO A 565 -5.63 -20.40 17.15
C PRO A 565 -6.80 -19.47 16.90
N LEU A 566 -7.82 -19.95 16.21
CA LEU A 566 -9.07 -19.22 16.03
C LEU A 566 -9.56 -18.70 17.40
N HIS A 567 -9.71 -17.40 17.46
CA HIS A 567 -10.16 -16.73 18.66
C HIS A 567 -11.66 -16.45 18.56
N GLN A 568 -12.41 -17.02 19.48
CA GLN A 568 -13.80 -16.62 19.67
C GLN A 568 -13.83 -15.52 20.71
N MET A 569 -14.16 -14.32 20.29
CA MET A 569 -14.30 -13.20 21.19
C MET A 569 -15.57 -13.38 22.01
N LEU A 570 -15.40 -13.86 23.24
CA LEU A 570 -16.46 -13.82 24.24
C LEU A 570 -16.38 -12.46 24.93
N LEU A 571 -17.39 -11.66 24.75
CA LEU A 571 -17.50 -10.41 25.50
C LEU A 571 -17.65 -10.77 26.98
N PRO A 572 -16.91 -10.11 27.89
CA PRO A 572 -16.91 -10.45 29.31
C PRO A 572 -18.31 -10.49 29.92
N ARG A 573 -19.19 -9.60 29.50
CA ARG A 573 -20.60 -9.58 29.96
C ARG A 573 -21.42 -10.79 29.55
N SER A 574 -21.00 -11.56 28.54
CA SER A 574 -21.68 -12.80 28.14
C SER A 574 -21.45 -13.93 29.14
N ILE A 575 -20.44 -13.79 29.99
CA ILE A 575 -20.03 -14.78 30.97
C ILE A 575 -20.69 -14.52 32.32
N LYS A 576 -21.11 -13.28 32.56
CA LYS A 576 -21.76 -12.83 33.83
C LYS A 576 -23.29 -12.89 33.77
N GLY A 577 -23.87 -13.62 32.85
CA GLY A 577 -25.31 -13.81 32.73
C GLY A 577 -25.96 -14.49 33.92
#